data_a10e90c4eb4e16e4fe90741cd0a45ba7
#
_entry.id   a10e90c4eb4e16e4fe90741cd0a45ba7
#
_cell.length_a   1.000
_cell.length_b   1.000
_cell.length_c   1.000
_cell.angle_alpha   90.00
_cell.angle_beta   90.00
_cell.angle_gamma   90.00
#
_symmetry.space_group_name_H-M   'P 1'
#
loop_
_entity.id
_entity.type
_entity.pdbx_description
1 polymer ?
#
loop_
_entity_poly.entity_id
_entity_poly.type
_entity_poly.pdbx_seq_one_letter_code
_entity_poly.pdbx_strand_id
1 'polypeptide(L)'
;MKKILSVALAAMMMISLAACGSKEESSASAPFTINEEPLSVDSASEEAKTEEKKEEVIPPNSYRSELTNEWISNDIKNQRPIAVMVDNESTALPHYGTTDADIVYELMNSTLNDRITRLMCIVKDWQDIEVIGNVRSTRPTNCFLFTEYNAILVHDGGPFMINDWLALPNATNHLSGGFARMDRGKQGFYEEYATGADYKGTGEYAGNSYKGLVSRIQGEGWDMEYNKYDLGPHFTFSDEEFTLDDEPKAKKAELVKLPYLHNQTRLTYDEKKGVYVYSEYGQKYEDAAKEDKPALEFKNVIIQGCSFFEYGDGYMCYNAIGSSQKGYYLTNGKAIPISWEKPTYDVLTKFYKLDTKEEITLNTGKTYITLCPDDVWSDLVIE
;
A
#
# COMPACT_ATOMS: atom_id res chain seq x y z
N MET A 1 29.18 25.85 -33.40
CA MET A 1 30.38 25.01 -33.67
C MET A 1 30.23 23.77 -32.79
N LYS A 2 29.71 22.69 -33.37
CA LYS A 2 30.32 21.39 -33.67
C LYS A 2 31.18 20.83 -32.49
N LYS A 3 30.76 19.73 -31.82
CA LYS A 3 31.00 18.36 -32.30
C LYS A 3 30.17 17.32 -31.55
N ILE A 4 29.56 16.47 -32.34
CA ILE A 4 28.97 15.17 -32.07
C ILE A 4 30.12 14.18 -31.73
N LEU A 5 29.92 13.27 -30.79
CA LEU A 5 30.67 12.02 -30.78
C LEU A 5 29.75 10.85 -30.37
N SER A 6 29.36 10.09 -31.38
CA SER A 6 28.74 8.77 -31.27
C SER A 6 29.83 7.74 -31.03
N VAL A 7 29.63 6.78 -30.14
CA VAL A 7 30.38 5.51 -30.14
C VAL A 7 29.41 4.35 -30.01
N ALA A 8 29.26 3.62 -31.10
CA ALA A 8 28.66 2.30 -31.16
C ALA A 8 29.73 1.26 -30.76
N LEU A 9 29.35 0.25 -30.00
CA LEU A 9 30.18 -0.96 -29.91
C LEU A 9 29.29 -2.19 -30.06
N ALA A 10 29.71 -3.00 -31.03
CA ALA A 10 29.02 -4.15 -31.57
C ALA A 10 29.26 -5.43 -30.76
N ALA A 11 28.34 -6.37 -30.99
CA ALA A 11 28.26 -7.72 -30.49
C ALA A 11 29.51 -8.59 -30.80
N MET A 12 29.74 -9.59 -29.96
CA MET A 12 30.41 -10.84 -30.36
C MET A 12 29.77 -12.04 -29.67
N MET A 13 29.03 -12.81 -30.49
CA MET A 13 28.70 -14.21 -30.23
C MET A 13 29.95 -15.08 -30.39
N MET A 14 30.10 -16.07 -29.51
CA MET A 14 30.82 -17.29 -29.89
C MET A 14 30.06 -18.52 -29.42
N ILE A 15 29.70 -19.29 -30.43
CA ILE A 15 29.19 -20.65 -30.39
C ILE A 15 30.36 -21.61 -30.27
N SER A 16 30.28 -22.62 -29.43
CA SER A 16 31.07 -23.84 -29.61
C SER A 16 30.22 -25.07 -29.30
N LEU A 17 29.87 -25.79 -30.38
CA LEU A 17 29.40 -27.18 -30.37
C LEU A 17 30.65 -28.11 -30.22
N ALA A 18 30.47 -29.17 -29.45
CA ALA A 18 31.16 -30.42 -29.68
C ALA A 18 30.31 -31.60 -29.27
N ALA A 19 30.00 -32.45 -30.23
CA ALA A 19 29.28 -33.71 -30.13
C ALA A 19 30.28 -34.88 -30.02
N CYS A 20 29.79 -36.01 -29.55
CA CYS A 20 30.11 -37.42 -29.80
C CYS A 20 29.88 -38.21 -28.50
N GLY A 21 29.18 -39.32 -28.40
CA GLY A 21 28.73 -40.33 -29.33
C GLY A 21 28.79 -41.70 -28.65
N SER A 22 27.62 -42.40 -28.66
CA SER A 22 27.39 -43.84 -28.68
C SER A 22 28.01 -44.78 -27.62
N LYS A 23 27.19 -45.61 -26.92
CA LYS A 23 26.80 -46.98 -27.35
C LYS A 23 25.84 -47.62 -26.37
N GLU A 24 24.88 -48.36 -26.94
CA GLU A 24 23.96 -49.29 -26.32
C GLU A 24 24.69 -50.53 -25.76
N GLU A 25 24.16 -51.08 -24.66
CA GLU A 25 24.10 -52.52 -24.50
C GLU A 25 22.89 -52.90 -23.65
N SER A 26 22.10 -53.78 -24.25
CA SER A 26 20.93 -54.45 -23.70
C SER A 26 21.33 -55.60 -22.78
N SER A 27 20.60 -55.83 -21.69
CA SER A 27 20.46 -57.20 -21.18
C SER A 27 19.10 -57.42 -20.50
N ALA A 28 18.58 -58.58 -20.78
CA ALA A 28 17.22 -59.04 -20.64
C ALA A 28 16.81 -59.38 -19.20
N SER A 29 15.51 -59.20 -19.03
CA SER A 29 14.54 -59.78 -18.11
C SER A 29 14.83 -61.11 -17.40
N ALA A 30 14.45 -61.13 -16.10
CA ALA A 30 13.88 -62.35 -15.47
C ALA A 30 12.71 -61.94 -14.53
N PRO A 31 11.65 -62.72 -14.47
CA PRO A 31 10.42 -62.35 -13.77
C PRO A 31 10.50 -62.69 -12.28
N PHE A 32 10.04 -61.76 -11.45
CA PHE A 32 9.88 -61.94 -10.01
C PHE A 32 8.46 -62.36 -9.69
N THR A 33 8.31 -63.52 -9.12
CA THR A 33 7.04 -64.10 -8.63
C THR A 33 6.65 -63.46 -7.32
N ILE A 34 5.43 -62.95 -7.25
CA ILE A 34 4.85 -62.38 -6.03
C ILE A 34 4.14 -63.51 -5.27
N ASN A 35 4.58 -63.76 -4.05
CA ASN A 35 3.82 -64.57 -3.08
C ASN A 35 2.87 -63.64 -2.33
N GLU A 36 1.57 -63.88 -2.48
CA GLU A 36 0.52 -63.25 -1.67
C GLU A 36 0.34 -64.00 -0.36
N GLU A 37 0.60 -63.35 0.78
CA GLU A 37 0.01 -63.70 2.06
C GLU A 37 -0.95 -62.60 2.49
N PRO A 38 -2.15 -62.86 2.99
CA PRO A 38 -3.12 -61.86 3.36
C PRO A 38 -2.83 -61.31 4.75
N LEU A 39 -2.45 -60.02 4.80
CA LEU A 39 -2.40 -59.28 6.06
C LEU A 39 -3.82 -58.83 6.43
N SER A 40 -4.28 -59.25 7.59
CA SER A 40 -5.51 -58.78 8.21
C SER A 40 -5.40 -57.31 8.57
N VAL A 41 -6.28 -56.51 7.99
CA VAL A 41 -6.41 -55.07 8.27
C VAL A 41 -7.38 -54.91 9.45
N ASP A 42 -6.84 -54.57 10.63
CA ASP A 42 -7.63 -53.97 11.69
C ASP A 42 -8.05 -52.59 11.28
N SER A 43 -9.35 -52.41 11.06
CA SER A 43 -9.96 -51.12 10.76
C SER A 43 -10.06 -50.28 12.04
N ALA A 44 -9.06 -49.43 12.29
CA ALA A 44 -9.26 -48.26 13.13
C ALA A 44 -9.82 -47.16 12.26
N SER A 45 -11.10 -46.89 12.42
CA SER A 45 -11.77 -45.73 11.81
C SER A 45 -11.25 -44.46 12.46
N GLU A 46 -10.30 -43.76 11.81
CA GLU A 46 -10.09 -42.35 12.05
C GLU A 46 -11.30 -41.61 11.47
N GLU A 47 -12.17 -41.13 12.35
CA GLU A 47 -13.16 -40.11 11.98
C GLU A 47 -12.41 -38.86 11.56
N ALA A 48 -12.27 -38.66 10.27
CA ALA A 48 -11.91 -37.37 9.69
C ALA A 48 -13.00 -36.37 10.09
N LYS A 49 -12.71 -35.50 11.03
CA LYS A 49 -13.52 -34.31 11.26
C LYS A 49 -13.50 -33.50 9.97
N THR A 50 -14.53 -33.65 9.19
CA THR A 50 -14.85 -32.71 8.13
C THR A 50 -15.26 -31.41 8.81
N GLU A 51 -14.38 -30.44 8.86
CA GLU A 51 -14.78 -29.08 9.21
C GLU A 51 -15.77 -28.63 8.13
N GLU A 52 -17.03 -28.45 8.51
CA GLU A 52 -18.03 -27.85 7.65
C GLU A 52 -17.55 -26.42 7.33
N LYS A 53 -17.14 -26.18 6.06
CA LYS A 53 -16.93 -24.84 5.54
C LYS A 53 -18.22 -24.08 5.79
N LYS A 54 -18.20 -23.09 6.68
CA LYS A 54 -19.30 -22.13 6.79
C LYS A 54 -19.45 -21.45 5.43
N GLU A 55 -20.58 -21.66 4.77
CA GLU A 55 -20.90 -20.90 3.57
C GLU A 55 -20.83 -19.40 3.91
N GLU A 56 -19.99 -18.68 3.21
CA GLU A 56 -19.87 -17.24 3.38
C GLU A 56 -21.18 -16.57 2.95
N VAL A 57 -21.77 -15.79 3.84
CA VAL A 57 -22.99 -15.02 3.55
C VAL A 57 -22.59 -13.79 2.74
N ILE A 58 -22.85 -13.82 1.44
CA ILE A 58 -22.62 -12.69 0.54
C ILE A 58 -23.69 -11.63 0.80
N PRO A 59 -23.32 -10.41 1.26
CA PRO A 59 -24.30 -9.33 1.44
C PRO A 59 -24.96 -8.96 0.08
N PRO A 60 -26.25 -8.62 0.08
CA PRO A 60 -26.91 -8.23 -1.17
C PRO A 60 -26.29 -6.95 -1.74
N ASN A 61 -26.23 -6.85 -3.06
CA ASN A 61 -25.65 -5.73 -3.82
C ASN A 61 -24.22 -5.38 -3.40
N SER A 62 -23.37 -6.38 -3.14
CA SER A 62 -21.99 -6.18 -2.73
C SER A 62 -20.99 -6.93 -3.63
N TYR A 63 -19.73 -6.49 -3.58
CA TYR A 63 -18.59 -7.14 -4.22
C TYR A 63 -17.37 -7.06 -3.29
N ARG A 64 -16.36 -7.88 -3.53
CA ARG A 64 -15.09 -7.82 -2.81
C ARG A 64 -14.26 -6.65 -3.32
N SER A 65 -13.93 -5.71 -2.40
CA SER A 65 -13.10 -4.54 -2.71
C SER A 65 -11.73 -4.97 -3.24
N GLU A 66 -11.28 -4.36 -4.32
CA GLU A 66 -9.93 -4.54 -4.87
C GLU A 66 -8.83 -3.97 -3.97
N LEU A 67 -9.18 -3.15 -2.96
CA LEU A 67 -8.23 -2.53 -2.03
C LEU A 67 -8.10 -3.27 -0.70
N THR A 68 -9.19 -3.92 -0.23
CA THR A 68 -9.24 -4.56 1.09
C THR A 68 -9.77 -5.98 1.08
N ASN A 69 -10.38 -6.42 -0.02
CA ASN A 69 -11.15 -7.66 -0.12
C ASN A 69 -12.36 -7.72 0.84
N GLU A 70 -12.74 -6.62 1.46
CA GLU A 70 -13.97 -6.53 2.24
C GLU A 70 -15.19 -6.40 1.33
N TRP A 71 -16.36 -6.81 1.83
CA TRP A 71 -17.63 -6.62 1.11
C TRP A 71 -18.05 -5.16 1.12
N ILE A 72 -18.10 -4.52 -0.04
CA ILE A 72 -18.55 -3.15 -0.22
C ILE A 72 -19.64 -3.05 -1.29
N SER A 73 -20.35 -1.91 -1.39
CA SER A 73 -21.45 -1.73 -2.33
C SER A 73 -21.03 -1.88 -3.80
N ASN A 74 -21.82 -2.63 -4.58
CA ASN A 74 -21.66 -2.68 -6.03
C ASN A 74 -21.82 -1.31 -6.71
N ASP A 75 -22.50 -0.36 -6.06
CA ASP A 75 -22.74 0.97 -6.63
C ASP A 75 -21.44 1.74 -6.87
N ILE A 76 -20.39 1.44 -6.09
CA ILE A 76 -19.06 2.05 -6.24
C ILE A 76 -18.02 1.11 -6.87
N LYS A 77 -18.43 -0.03 -7.43
CA LYS A 77 -17.51 -1.04 -7.99
C LYS A 77 -16.52 -0.44 -8.99
N ASN A 78 -17.01 0.38 -9.90
CA ASN A 78 -16.19 1.00 -10.94
C ASN A 78 -15.60 2.34 -10.51
N GLN A 79 -15.97 2.86 -9.33
CA GLN A 79 -15.48 4.15 -8.83
C GLN A 79 -13.96 4.12 -8.63
N ARG A 80 -13.28 5.12 -9.17
CA ARG A 80 -11.87 5.35 -8.89
C ARG A 80 -11.71 5.78 -7.44
N PRO A 81 -10.69 5.28 -6.71
CA PRO A 81 -10.38 5.83 -5.40
C PRO A 81 -9.81 7.25 -5.51
N ILE A 82 -9.78 7.96 -4.39
CA ILE A 82 -8.97 9.16 -4.21
C ILE A 82 -7.71 8.81 -3.43
N ALA A 83 -6.65 9.59 -3.63
CA ALA A 83 -5.42 9.54 -2.86
C ALA A 83 -5.22 10.88 -2.15
N VAL A 84 -5.50 10.97 -0.86
CA VAL A 84 -5.46 12.23 -0.10
C VAL A 84 -4.13 12.37 0.62
N MET A 85 -3.43 13.47 0.35
CA MET A 85 -2.22 13.84 1.10
C MET A 85 -2.58 14.45 2.43
N VAL A 86 -2.27 13.79 3.53
CA VAL A 86 -2.60 14.23 4.89
C VAL A 86 -1.32 14.59 5.66
N ASP A 87 -1.30 15.77 6.28
CA ASP A 87 -0.15 16.21 7.08
C ASP A 87 0.00 15.32 8.32
N ASN A 88 1.22 14.95 8.62
CA ASN A 88 1.55 14.14 9.78
C ASN A 88 2.45 14.89 10.78
N GLU A 89 2.37 16.23 10.79
CA GLU A 89 3.00 17.07 11.82
C GLU A 89 2.18 17.04 13.10
N SER A 90 2.83 17.07 14.26
CA SER A 90 2.15 17.04 15.56
C SER A 90 1.11 18.14 15.75
N THR A 91 1.34 19.31 15.15
CA THR A 91 0.40 20.44 15.16
C THR A 91 -0.81 20.23 14.25
N ALA A 92 -0.74 19.25 13.34
CA ALA A 92 -1.86 18.84 12.49
C ALA A 92 -2.87 17.95 13.23
N LEU A 93 -2.45 17.34 14.33
CA LEU A 93 -3.28 16.40 15.10
C LEU A 93 -4.42 17.09 15.89
N PRO A 94 -5.52 16.40 16.16
CA PRO A 94 -5.85 15.07 15.64
C PRO A 94 -6.19 15.13 14.14
N HIS A 95 -6.05 13.99 13.46
CA HIS A 95 -6.52 13.84 12.08
C HIS A 95 -8.05 13.69 12.00
N TYR A 96 -8.59 13.84 10.80
CA TYR A 96 -10.02 13.71 10.52
C TYR A 96 -10.21 12.82 9.29
N GLY A 97 -11.10 11.82 9.37
CA GLY A 97 -11.54 10.97 8.27
C GLY A 97 -10.49 10.00 7.73
N THR A 98 -9.32 9.89 8.36
CA THR A 98 -8.24 9.00 7.90
C THR A 98 -8.56 7.52 8.13
N THR A 99 -9.46 7.22 9.06
CA THR A 99 -9.93 5.84 9.28
C THR A 99 -10.89 5.34 8.20
N ASP A 100 -11.32 6.19 7.27
CA ASP A 100 -12.05 5.77 6.07
C ASP A 100 -11.11 5.26 4.95
N ALA A 101 -9.80 5.46 5.10
CA ALA A 101 -8.84 4.95 4.15
C ALA A 101 -8.78 3.41 4.15
N ASP A 102 -8.70 2.84 2.95
CA ASP A 102 -8.49 1.42 2.69
C ASP A 102 -7.01 1.06 2.78
N ILE A 103 -6.17 1.95 2.25
CA ILE A 103 -4.72 1.83 2.28
C ILE A 103 -4.12 3.15 2.75
N VAL A 104 -3.16 3.08 3.68
CA VAL A 104 -2.42 4.25 4.14
C VAL A 104 -0.93 4.05 3.85
N TYR A 105 -0.39 4.95 3.04
CA TYR A 105 1.06 5.10 2.90
C TYR A 105 1.58 6.10 3.92
N GLU A 106 2.67 5.76 4.60
CA GLU A 106 3.47 6.72 5.36
C GLU A 106 4.88 6.79 4.77
N LEU A 107 5.26 7.99 4.35
CA LEU A 107 6.54 8.24 3.70
C LEU A 107 7.25 9.42 4.35
N MET A 108 8.58 9.35 4.43
CA MET A 108 9.38 10.50 4.77
C MET A 108 9.08 11.64 3.78
N ASN A 109 8.62 12.76 4.31
CA ASN A 109 8.24 13.94 3.54
C ASN A 109 9.41 14.90 3.30
N SER A 110 10.38 14.89 4.23
CA SER A 110 11.56 15.72 4.22
C SER A 110 12.69 15.04 4.97
N THR A 111 13.94 15.29 4.56
CA THR A 111 15.13 14.92 5.31
C THR A 111 15.40 15.83 6.51
N LEU A 112 14.74 16.99 6.55
CA LEU A 112 14.77 17.92 7.67
C LEU A 112 13.81 17.50 8.78
N ASN A 113 13.92 18.18 9.94
CA ASN A 113 13.06 17.95 11.11
C ASN A 113 12.99 16.47 11.51
N ASP A 114 14.16 15.85 11.72
CA ASP A 114 14.26 14.44 12.12
C ASP A 114 13.40 13.49 11.28
N ARG A 115 13.33 13.77 9.97
CA ARG A 115 12.62 12.92 8.99
C ARG A 115 11.12 12.86 9.19
N ILE A 116 10.50 14.02 9.30
CA ILE A 116 9.04 14.14 9.35
C ILE A 116 8.37 13.35 8.21
N THR A 117 7.29 12.65 8.51
CA THR A 117 6.52 11.89 7.53
C THR A 117 5.29 12.64 7.03
N ARG A 118 4.64 12.07 6.02
CA ARG A 118 3.32 12.45 5.52
C ARG A 118 2.54 11.20 5.15
N LEU A 119 1.22 11.24 5.38
CA LEU A 119 0.35 10.16 4.97
C LEU A 119 -0.19 10.42 3.56
N MET A 120 -0.41 9.35 2.79
CA MET A 120 -1.25 9.31 1.60
C MET A 120 -2.32 8.26 1.83
N CYS A 121 -3.56 8.72 1.96
CA CYS A 121 -4.72 7.89 2.25
C CYS A 121 -5.45 7.54 0.96
N ILE A 122 -5.50 6.26 0.59
CA ILE A 122 -6.28 5.75 -0.55
C ILE A 122 -7.67 5.38 -0.04
N VAL A 123 -8.70 6.00 -0.62
CA VAL A 123 -10.09 5.84 -0.17
C VAL A 123 -10.96 5.47 -1.36
N LYS A 124 -11.65 4.34 -1.29
CA LYS A 124 -12.57 3.88 -2.34
C LYS A 124 -13.94 4.54 -2.21
N ASP A 125 -14.51 4.53 -1.03
CA ASP A 125 -15.84 5.08 -0.73
C ASP A 125 -15.74 6.52 -0.24
N TRP A 126 -15.51 7.45 -1.18
CA TRP A 126 -15.19 8.84 -0.87
C TRP A 126 -16.29 9.86 -1.21
N GLN A 127 -17.31 9.50 -1.99
CA GLN A 127 -18.31 10.48 -2.43
C GLN A 127 -19.10 11.07 -1.27
N ASP A 128 -19.37 10.25 -0.26
CA ASP A 128 -20.11 10.61 0.94
C ASP A 128 -19.21 10.93 2.15
N ILE A 129 -17.89 11.01 1.94
CA ILE A 129 -16.96 11.32 3.03
C ILE A 129 -17.28 12.70 3.62
N GLU A 130 -17.51 12.77 4.91
CA GLU A 130 -17.83 14.02 5.60
C GLU A 130 -16.62 14.97 5.59
N VAL A 131 -15.45 14.44 5.95
CA VAL A 131 -14.22 15.19 6.04
C VAL A 131 -13.02 14.26 6.01
N ILE A 132 -11.96 14.65 5.31
CA ILE A 132 -10.64 14.00 5.40
C ILE A 132 -9.51 15.03 5.36
N GLY A 133 -8.51 14.86 6.20
CA GLY A 133 -7.32 15.71 6.21
C GLY A 133 -6.77 15.94 7.62
N ASN A 134 -5.92 16.98 7.77
CA ASN A 134 -5.82 18.17 6.87
C ASN A 134 -5.02 17.85 5.61
N VAL A 135 -5.48 18.42 4.52
CA VAL A 135 -4.86 18.23 3.19
C VAL A 135 -3.57 19.02 3.09
N ARG A 136 -2.53 18.40 2.54
CA ARG A 136 -1.21 19.02 2.40
C ARG A 136 -0.51 18.67 1.09
N SER A 137 0.66 19.27 0.91
CA SER A 137 1.45 19.17 -0.32
C SER A 137 1.87 17.75 -0.64
N THR A 138 1.83 17.38 -1.92
CA THR A 138 2.38 16.12 -2.42
C THR A 138 3.92 16.20 -2.59
N ARG A 139 4.54 15.05 -2.86
CA ARG A 139 5.97 14.89 -3.14
C ARG A 139 6.15 14.01 -4.39
N PRO A 140 7.32 14.06 -5.06
CA PRO A 140 7.54 13.27 -6.28
C PRO A 140 7.19 11.79 -6.15
N THR A 141 7.55 11.15 -5.04
CA THR A 141 7.25 9.73 -4.80
C THR A 141 5.74 9.46 -4.84
N ASN A 142 4.93 10.30 -4.19
CA ASN A 142 3.47 10.13 -4.17
C ASN A 142 2.87 10.24 -5.58
N CYS A 143 3.47 11.07 -6.47
CA CYS A 143 2.97 11.32 -7.81
C CYS A 143 3.00 10.10 -8.74
N PHE A 144 3.80 9.07 -8.44
CA PHE A 144 3.76 7.82 -9.19
C PHE A 144 3.22 6.62 -8.39
N LEU A 145 3.04 6.76 -7.07
CA LEU A 145 2.37 5.72 -6.28
C LEU A 145 0.84 5.79 -6.39
N PHE A 146 0.23 6.99 -6.37
CA PHE A 146 -1.23 7.10 -6.47
C PHE A 146 -1.77 6.57 -7.82
N THR A 147 -0.96 6.63 -8.88
CA THR A 147 -1.35 6.14 -10.20
C THR A 147 -1.49 4.62 -10.27
N GLU A 148 -0.89 3.89 -9.33
CA GLU A 148 -1.02 2.44 -9.21
C GLU A 148 -2.46 2.00 -8.90
N TYR A 149 -3.26 2.90 -8.34
CA TYR A 149 -4.66 2.68 -7.99
C TYR A 149 -5.63 3.33 -8.98
N ASN A 150 -5.14 3.89 -10.09
CA ASN A 150 -5.92 4.76 -10.95
C ASN A 150 -6.65 5.87 -10.16
N ALA A 151 -6.11 6.27 -9.02
CA ALA A 151 -6.73 7.20 -8.10
C ALA A 151 -6.75 8.64 -8.65
N ILE A 152 -7.54 9.51 -8.02
CA ILE A 152 -7.49 10.96 -8.21
C ILE A 152 -6.71 11.53 -7.03
N LEU A 153 -5.59 12.23 -7.30
CA LEU A 153 -4.76 12.79 -6.23
C LEU A 153 -5.40 14.06 -5.65
N VAL A 154 -5.48 14.13 -4.33
CA VAL A 154 -6.00 15.27 -3.56
C VAL A 154 -4.88 15.82 -2.69
N HIS A 155 -4.41 17.04 -2.99
CA HIS A 155 -3.26 17.64 -2.31
C HIS A 155 -3.36 19.17 -2.27
N ASP A 156 -2.57 19.83 -1.44
CA ASP A 156 -2.42 21.30 -1.48
C ASP A 156 -0.97 21.67 -1.77
N GLY A 157 -0.70 21.97 -3.04
CA GLY A 157 0.62 22.36 -3.52
C GLY A 157 1.65 21.21 -3.54
N GLY A 158 2.90 21.63 -3.59
CA GLY A 158 4.10 20.78 -3.63
C GLY A 158 5.29 21.55 -4.21
N PRO A 159 6.51 20.99 -4.12
CA PRO A 159 7.67 21.59 -4.74
C PRO A 159 7.59 21.48 -6.27
N PHE A 160 8.30 22.35 -7.00
CA PHE A 160 8.26 22.35 -8.47
C PHE A 160 8.64 21.00 -9.11
N MET A 161 9.36 20.15 -8.40
CA MET A 161 9.78 18.81 -8.86
C MET A 161 8.60 17.87 -9.12
N ILE A 162 7.41 18.17 -8.58
CA ILE A 162 6.21 17.33 -8.86
C ILE A 162 5.64 17.57 -10.26
N ASN A 163 5.94 18.72 -10.89
CA ASN A 163 5.28 19.14 -12.13
C ASN A 163 5.48 18.14 -13.27
N ASP A 164 6.69 17.64 -13.45
CA ASP A 164 6.99 16.66 -14.50
C ASP A 164 6.25 15.33 -14.28
N TRP A 165 6.11 14.90 -13.02
CA TRP A 165 5.35 13.70 -12.65
C TRP A 165 3.85 13.87 -12.86
N LEU A 166 3.29 15.02 -12.46
CA LEU A 166 1.86 15.30 -12.61
C LEU A 166 1.47 15.60 -14.07
N ALA A 167 2.42 15.88 -14.94
CA ALA A 167 2.20 16.03 -16.38
C ALA A 167 2.14 14.68 -17.13
N LEU A 168 2.48 13.55 -16.48
CA LEU A 168 2.37 12.22 -17.08
C LEU A 168 0.90 11.88 -17.37
N PRO A 169 0.59 11.23 -18.49
CA PRO A 169 -0.79 10.98 -18.92
C PRO A 169 -1.67 10.27 -17.91
N ASN A 170 -1.08 9.38 -17.08
CA ASN A 170 -1.78 8.63 -16.02
C ASN A 170 -1.89 9.42 -14.69
N ALA A 171 -1.22 10.58 -14.57
CA ALA A 171 -1.14 11.36 -13.34
C ALA A 171 -1.85 12.73 -13.42
N THR A 172 -2.47 13.06 -14.55
CA THR A 172 -3.06 14.39 -14.80
C THR A 172 -4.30 14.69 -13.94
N ASN A 173 -4.96 13.68 -13.40
CA ASN A 173 -6.14 13.89 -12.56
C ASN A 173 -5.71 14.13 -11.09
N HIS A 174 -5.48 15.41 -10.77
CA HIS A 174 -5.15 15.84 -9.42
C HIS A 174 -5.81 17.16 -9.07
N LEU A 175 -6.36 17.26 -7.87
CA LEU A 175 -6.92 18.49 -7.29
C LEU A 175 -5.89 19.10 -6.35
N SER A 176 -5.54 20.38 -6.57
CA SER A 176 -4.58 21.09 -5.73
C SER A 176 -5.22 22.31 -5.08
N GLY A 177 -5.19 22.35 -3.73
CA GLY A 177 -5.70 23.46 -2.92
C GLY A 177 -7.18 23.77 -3.09
N GLY A 178 -7.67 24.81 -2.42
CA GLY A 178 -9.05 25.26 -2.53
C GLY A 178 -10.08 24.35 -1.86
N PHE A 179 -9.65 23.50 -0.93
CA PHE A 179 -10.51 22.64 -0.13
C PHE A 179 -11.19 23.41 1.00
N ALA A 180 -12.13 22.75 1.69
CA ALA A 180 -12.87 23.36 2.77
C ALA A 180 -11.96 23.83 3.91
N ARG A 181 -12.18 25.08 4.35
CA ARG A 181 -11.55 25.59 5.57
C ARG A 181 -12.50 25.40 6.73
N MET A 182 -12.03 24.71 7.77
CA MET A 182 -12.79 24.37 8.96
C MET A 182 -12.08 24.91 10.19
N ASP A 183 -12.74 25.80 10.92
CA ASP A 183 -12.22 26.33 12.19
C ASP A 183 -12.16 25.23 13.23
N ARG A 184 -10.95 24.73 13.47
CA ARG A 184 -10.60 23.68 14.42
C ARG A 184 -9.67 24.18 15.52
N GLY A 185 -9.47 25.53 15.59
CA GLY A 185 -8.59 26.17 16.54
C GLY A 185 -7.09 25.98 16.23
N LYS A 186 -6.76 25.66 14.98
CA LYS A 186 -5.38 25.48 14.50
C LYS A 186 -4.92 26.70 13.69
N GLN A 187 -3.65 26.74 13.32
CA GLN A 187 -3.19 27.71 12.33
C GLN A 187 -3.81 27.43 10.96
N GLY A 188 -4.19 28.45 10.21
CA GLY A 188 -5.02 28.35 9.02
C GLY A 188 -4.60 27.31 7.98
N PHE A 189 -3.30 27.08 7.76
CA PHE A 189 -2.84 26.05 6.83
C PHE A 189 -3.00 24.62 7.37
N TYR A 190 -3.30 24.42 8.65
CA TYR A 190 -3.69 23.13 9.24
C TYR A 190 -5.22 22.94 9.29
N GLU A 191 -5.98 23.83 8.68
CA GLU A 191 -7.45 23.80 8.71
C GLU A 191 -8.07 23.58 7.34
N GLU A 192 -7.33 22.99 6.41
CA GLU A 192 -7.80 22.63 5.08
C GLU A 192 -8.14 21.14 4.98
N TYR A 193 -9.41 20.86 4.60
CA TYR A 193 -9.95 19.52 4.56
C TYR A 193 -10.70 19.26 3.26
N ALA A 194 -10.60 18.04 2.73
CA ALA A 194 -11.45 17.60 1.64
C ALA A 194 -12.78 17.05 2.20
N THR A 195 -13.86 17.29 1.45
CA THR A 195 -15.21 16.80 1.73
C THR A 195 -15.79 16.19 0.47
N GLY A 196 -16.62 15.16 0.57
CA GLY A 196 -17.31 14.59 -0.60
C GLY A 196 -18.26 15.63 -1.22
N ALA A 197 -19.20 16.14 -0.43
CA ALA A 197 -20.16 17.17 -0.81
C ALA A 197 -19.59 18.60 -0.65
N ASP A 198 -20.29 19.59 -1.27
CA ASP A 198 -20.00 21.02 -1.08
C ASP A 198 -20.15 21.42 0.38
N TYR A 199 -19.25 22.26 0.89
CA TYR A 199 -19.16 22.66 2.28
C TYR A 199 -19.36 24.16 2.47
N LYS A 200 -20.06 24.56 3.53
CA LYS A 200 -20.17 25.95 3.98
C LYS A 200 -19.28 26.18 5.19
N GLY A 201 -18.37 27.13 5.09
CA GLY A 201 -17.45 27.47 6.16
C GLY A 201 -18.17 27.85 7.46
N THR A 202 -17.54 27.51 8.58
CA THR A 202 -17.98 27.81 9.95
C THR A 202 -16.90 28.60 10.70
N GLY A 203 -17.22 29.12 11.89
CA GLY A 203 -16.28 29.85 12.70
C GLY A 203 -15.68 31.06 11.97
N GLU A 204 -14.36 31.19 11.94
CA GLU A 204 -13.68 32.27 11.23
C GLU A 204 -13.86 32.22 9.71
N TYR A 205 -14.24 31.06 9.14
CA TYR A 205 -14.49 30.87 7.70
C TYR A 205 -15.98 31.03 7.34
N ALA A 206 -16.83 31.47 8.28
CA ALA A 206 -18.26 31.62 8.05
C ALA A 206 -18.53 32.60 6.87
N GLY A 207 -19.46 32.19 6.00
CA GLY A 207 -19.79 32.95 4.77
C GLY A 207 -19.03 32.48 3.52
N ASN A 208 -17.97 31.69 3.66
CA ASN A 208 -17.31 31.05 2.52
C ASN A 208 -18.07 29.79 2.09
N SER A 209 -17.95 29.45 0.82
CA SER A 209 -18.47 28.19 0.26
C SER A 209 -17.36 27.49 -0.51
N TYR A 210 -17.22 26.20 -0.28
CA TYR A 210 -16.19 25.36 -0.87
C TYR A 210 -16.82 24.22 -1.67
N LYS A 211 -16.26 23.94 -2.83
CA LYS A 211 -16.67 22.80 -3.64
C LYS A 211 -16.10 21.51 -3.04
N GLY A 212 -16.96 20.52 -2.84
CA GLY A 212 -16.55 19.19 -2.46
C GLY A 212 -15.91 18.42 -3.63
N LEU A 213 -15.36 17.27 -3.34
CA LEU A 213 -14.66 16.41 -4.31
C LEU A 213 -15.56 16.08 -5.51
N VAL A 214 -16.82 15.67 -5.25
CA VAL A 214 -17.79 15.35 -6.33
C VAL A 214 -17.94 16.51 -7.29
N SER A 215 -18.27 17.71 -6.78
CA SER A 215 -18.47 18.91 -7.61
C SER A 215 -17.21 19.33 -8.36
N ARG A 216 -16.04 19.16 -7.76
CA ARG A 216 -14.75 19.53 -8.37
C ARG A 216 -14.38 18.58 -9.50
N ILE A 217 -14.42 17.26 -9.26
CA ILE A 217 -14.08 16.23 -10.25
C ILE A 217 -15.04 16.33 -11.46
N GLN A 218 -16.33 16.52 -11.21
CA GLN A 218 -17.32 16.75 -12.27
C GLN A 218 -17.04 18.06 -13.03
N GLY A 219 -16.63 19.12 -12.32
CA GLY A 219 -16.28 20.41 -12.92
C GLY A 219 -15.06 20.33 -13.85
N GLU A 220 -14.10 19.49 -13.56
CA GLU A 220 -12.93 19.21 -14.43
C GLU A 220 -13.30 18.28 -15.61
N GLY A 221 -14.47 17.63 -15.58
CA GLY A 221 -14.89 16.67 -16.60
C GLY A 221 -14.09 15.35 -16.57
N TRP A 222 -13.54 14.99 -15.41
CA TRP A 222 -12.79 13.74 -15.28
C TRP A 222 -13.71 12.53 -15.02
N ASP A 223 -13.25 11.38 -15.54
CA ASP A 223 -13.92 10.12 -15.24
C ASP A 223 -13.85 9.82 -13.74
N MET A 224 -15.01 9.60 -13.14
CA MET A 224 -15.15 9.14 -11.76
C MET A 224 -15.02 7.60 -11.67
N GLU A 225 -15.10 6.90 -12.79
CA GLU A 225 -14.88 5.48 -12.93
C GLU A 225 -13.46 5.17 -13.42
N TYR A 226 -13.01 3.94 -13.20
CA TYR A 226 -11.73 3.46 -13.74
C TYR A 226 -11.62 3.72 -15.23
N ASN A 227 -10.47 4.21 -15.66
CA ASN A 227 -10.24 4.60 -17.04
C ASN A 227 -9.12 3.75 -17.69
N LYS A 228 -8.70 4.11 -18.89
CA LYS A 228 -7.68 3.38 -19.67
C LYS A 228 -6.31 3.23 -19.01
N TYR A 229 -6.05 3.91 -17.90
CA TYR A 229 -4.82 3.82 -17.13
C TYR A 229 -4.97 2.92 -15.90
N ASP A 230 -6.11 2.26 -15.74
CA ASP A 230 -6.29 1.24 -14.71
C ASP A 230 -5.37 0.04 -14.98
N LEU A 231 -4.58 -0.29 -13.97
CA LEU A 231 -3.63 -1.41 -14.01
C LEU A 231 -4.22 -2.70 -13.41
N GLY A 232 -5.49 -2.66 -13.03
CA GLY A 232 -6.17 -3.74 -12.32
C GLY A 232 -5.82 -3.79 -10.83
N PRO A 233 -6.24 -4.86 -10.12
CA PRO A 233 -6.03 -5.00 -8.69
C PRO A 233 -4.54 -4.95 -8.31
N HIS A 234 -4.22 -4.12 -7.32
CA HIS A 234 -2.84 -3.97 -6.85
C HIS A 234 -2.37 -5.19 -6.08
N PHE A 235 -3.27 -5.82 -5.31
CA PHE A 235 -2.98 -6.97 -4.46
C PHE A 235 -3.80 -8.20 -4.83
N THR A 236 -3.26 -9.36 -4.52
CA THR A 236 -4.00 -10.61 -4.44
C THR A 236 -4.37 -10.86 -2.99
N PHE A 237 -5.63 -11.20 -2.73
CA PHE A 237 -6.12 -11.51 -1.40
C PHE A 237 -6.42 -12.99 -1.24
N SER A 238 -6.31 -13.50 -0.02
CA SER A 238 -6.74 -14.84 0.33
C SER A 238 -8.25 -14.89 0.55
N ASP A 239 -8.87 -15.98 0.10
CA ASP A 239 -10.29 -16.24 0.38
C ASP A 239 -10.54 -16.58 1.87
N GLU A 240 -9.53 -17.15 2.54
CA GLU A 240 -9.58 -17.51 3.96
C GLU A 240 -8.48 -16.77 4.72
N GLU A 241 -8.75 -16.41 5.97
CA GLU A 241 -7.74 -15.83 6.82
C GLU A 241 -6.61 -16.83 7.07
N PHE A 242 -5.36 -16.36 6.95
CA PHE A 242 -4.16 -17.16 7.18
C PHE A 242 -3.22 -16.49 8.18
N THR A 243 -2.36 -17.28 8.78
CA THR A 243 -1.22 -16.81 9.58
C THR A 243 0.08 -17.08 8.84
N LEU A 244 1.16 -16.48 9.33
CA LEU A 244 2.51 -16.72 8.79
C LEU A 244 3.29 -17.74 9.62
N ASP A 245 2.62 -18.54 10.46
CA ASP A 245 3.28 -19.47 11.39
C ASP A 245 4.10 -20.56 10.69
N ASP A 246 3.62 -21.03 9.53
CA ASP A 246 4.27 -22.08 8.75
C ASP A 246 5.36 -21.54 7.80
N GLU A 247 5.55 -20.23 7.72
CA GLU A 247 6.57 -19.63 6.86
C GLU A 247 7.97 -19.79 7.49
N PRO A 248 8.98 -20.35 6.76
CA PRO A 248 10.27 -20.71 7.32
C PRO A 248 11.06 -19.57 7.96
N LYS A 249 10.78 -18.33 7.54
CA LYS A 249 11.46 -17.12 8.04
C LYS A 249 10.55 -16.21 8.84
N ALA A 250 9.38 -16.73 9.24
CA ALA A 250 8.47 -15.97 10.08
C ALA A 250 9.13 -15.64 11.42
N LYS A 251 8.91 -14.44 11.87
CA LYS A 251 9.30 -13.98 13.21
C LYS A 251 8.14 -13.29 13.90
N LYS A 252 8.19 -13.25 15.22
CA LYS A 252 7.26 -12.45 16.00
C LYS A 252 7.30 -10.99 15.58
N ALA A 253 6.14 -10.33 15.53
CA ALA A 253 5.98 -8.96 15.11
C ALA A 253 4.78 -8.29 15.82
N GLU A 254 4.78 -8.34 17.16
CA GLU A 254 3.74 -7.70 17.96
C GLU A 254 3.95 -6.20 18.10
N LEU A 255 5.18 -5.72 17.91
CA LEU A 255 5.52 -4.31 17.93
C LEU A 255 6.46 -3.99 16.77
N VAL A 256 6.08 -2.97 16.00
CA VAL A 256 6.93 -2.33 15.00
C VAL A 256 7.21 -0.91 15.41
N LYS A 257 8.49 -0.51 15.41
CA LYS A 257 8.90 0.90 15.56
C LYS A 257 9.61 1.31 14.29
N LEU A 258 9.02 2.25 13.57
CA LEU A 258 9.62 2.78 12.36
C LEU A 258 10.71 3.81 12.69
N PRO A 259 11.76 3.92 11.86
CA PRO A 259 12.88 4.82 12.12
C PRO A 259 12.57 6.28 11.76
N TYR A 260 11.37 6.74 12.06
CA TYR A 260 10.92 8.13 11.89
C TYR A 260 11.00 8.84 13.24
N LEU A 261 12.15 9.45 13.53
CA LEU A 261 12.42 10.03 14.85
C LEU A 261 11.47 11.18 15.18
N HIS A 262 11.02 11.94 14.18
CA HIS A 262 10.05 13.02 14.36
C HIS A 262 8.69 12.47 14.81
N ASN A 263 8.12 11.58 14.02
CA ASN A 263 6.77 11.04 14.23
C ASN A 263 6.72 9.95 15.31
N GLN A 264 7.82 9.25 15.54
CA GLN A 264 7.91 8.11 16.47
C GLN A 264 6.86 7.03 16.19
N THR A 265 6.59 6.80 14.90
CA THR A 265 5.54 5.88 14.43
C THR A 265 5.73 4.48 14.96
N ARG A 266 4.64 3.91 15.48
CA ARG A 266 4.56 2.53 15.96
C ARG A 266 3.29 1.85 15.48
N LEU A 267 3.42 0.56 15.24
CA LEU A 267 2.31 -0.35 14.98
C LEU A 267 2.35 -1.44 16.05
N THR A 268 1.30 -1.55 16.85
CA THR A 268 1.18 -2.55 17.91
C THR A 268 0.08 -3.54 17.56
N TYR A 269 0.40 -4.83 17.55
CA TYR A 269 -0.58 -5.86 17.25
C TYR A 269 -1.57 -6.03 18.40
N ASP A 270 -2.85 -5.92 18.10
CA ASP A 270 -3.96 -6.27 18.99
C ASP A 270 -4.46 -7.69 18.64
N GLU A 271 -4.05 -8.67 19.42
CA GLU A 271 -4.38 -10.08 19.20
C GLU A 271 -5.90 -10.34 19.21
N LYS A 272 -6.67 -9.57 20.01
CA LYS A 272 -8.12 -9.76 20.10
C LYS A 272 -8.84 -9.32 18.83
N LYS A 273 -8.34 -8.28 18.19
CA LYS A 273 -8.88 -7.74 16.94
C LYS A 273 -8.22 -8.34 15.70
N GLY A 274 -7.02 -8.93 15.85
CA GLY A 274 -6.24 -9.45 14.74
C GLY A 274 -5.67 -8.36 13.82
N VAL A 275 -5.39 -7.16 14.36
CA VAL A 275 -4.93 -5.98 13.59
C VAL A 275 -3.76 -5.28 14.25
N TYR A 276 -3.04 -4.50 13.48
CA TYR A 276 -2.03 -3.55 13.95
C TYR A 276 -2.64 -2.19 14.20
N VAL A 277 -2.48 -1.67 15.42
CA VAL A 277 -2.96 -0.34 15.84
C VAL A 277 -1.83 0.67 15.68
N TYR A 278 -2.09 1.71 14.91
CA TYR A 278 -1.16 2.81 14.67
C TYR A 278 -1.08 3.78 15.86
N SER A 279 0.09 4.28 16.13
CA SER A 279 0.34 5.35 17.11
C SER A 279 1.55 6.20 16.68
N GLU A 280 1.55 7.45 17.08
CA GLU A 280 2.63 8.40 16.77
C GLU A 280 2.83 9.41 17.90
N TYR A 281 3.99 10.07 17.92
CA TYR A 281 4.36 11.05 18.96
C TYR A 281 4.21 10.54 20.40
N GLY A 282 4.31 9.20 20.58
CA GLY A 282 4.09 8.57 21.89
C GLY A 282 2.64 8.59 22.37
N GLN A 283 1.68 8.92 21.50
CA GLN A 283 0.25 9.03 21.80
C GLN A 283 -0.55 8.02 20.96
N LYS A 284 -1.71 7.64 21.51
CA LYS A 284 -2.70 6.89 20.76
C LYS A 284 -3.24 7.76 19.61
N TYR A 285 -3.34 7.19 18.44
CA TYR A 285 -3.99 7.83 17.31
C TYR A 285 -5.51 7.93 17.53
N GLU A 286 -6.11 9.06 17.12
CA GLU A 286 -7.55 9.30 17.19
C GLU A 286 -8.02 9.99 15.91
N ASP A 287 -9.02 9.42 15.26
CA ASP A 287 -9.74 10.09 14.18
C ASP A 287 -10.85 10.97 14.75
N ALA A 288 -10.64 12.27 14.70
CA ALA A 288 -11.57 13.23 15.29
C ALA A 288 -12.80 13.56 14.42
N ALA A 289 -12.92 12.96 13.23
CA ALA A 289 -14.15 13.05 12.43
C ALA A 289 -15.28 12.21 13.01
N LYS A 290 -14.95 11.21 13.83
CA LYS A 290 -15.90 10.24 14.37
C LYS A 290 -16.08 10.44 15.88
N GLU A 291 -17.30 10.26 16.37
CA GLU A 291 -17.64 10.49 17.79
C GLU A 291 -16.86 9.56 18.75
N ASP A 292 -16.68 8.30 18.35
CA ASP A 292 -15.93 7.28 19.11
C ASP A 292 -14.43 7.37 18.95
N LYS A 293 -13.94 8.30 18.09
CA LYS A 293 -12.52 8.57 17.80
C LYS A 293 -11.70 7.30 17.60
N PRO A 294 -12.02 6.50 16.60
CA PRO A 294 -11.34 5.23 16.36
C PRO A 294 -9.86 5.45 16.05
N ALA A 295 -9.05 4.46 16.36
CA ALA A 295 -7.65 4.41 15.93
C ALA A 295 -7.55 3.97 14.48
N LEU A 296 -6.43 4.28 13.81
CA LEU A 296 -6.04 3.64 12.56
C LEU A 296 -5.63 2.19 12.86
N GLU A 297 -6.29 1.25 12.21
CA GLU A 297 -6.09 -0.19 12.39
C GLU A 297 -5.87 -0.85 11.03
N PHE A 298 -4.89 -1.77 10.94
CA PHE A 298 -4.49 -2.42 9.71
C PHE A 298 -4.34 -3.93 9.89
N LYS A 299 -4.92 -4.69 8.97
CA LYS A 299 -4.76 -6.15 8.92
C LYS A 299 -3.41 -6.53 8.36
N ASN A 300 -2.95 -5.76 7.38
CA ASN A 300 -1.72 -5.99 6.65
C ASN A 300 -0.77 -4.81 6.83
N VAL A 301 0.52 -5.10 6.99
CA VAL A 301 1.58 -4.09 7.04
C VAL A 301 2.68 -4.48 6.06
N ILE A 302 3.05 -3.55 5.18
CA ILE A 302 4.16 -3.71 4.24
C ILE A 302 5.21 -2.64 4.55
N ILE A 303 6.43 -3.08 4.84
CA ILE A 303 7.58 -2.21 5.04
C ILE A 303 8.51 -2.40 3.86
N GLN A 304 8.62 -1.39 3.01
CA GLN A 304 9.41 -1.38 1.79
C GLN A 304 10.72 -0.63 2.03
N GLY A 305 11.84 -1.33 2.18
CA GLY A 305 13.16 -0.69 2.30
C GLY A 305 13.55 -0.05 0.98
N CYS A 306 13.80 1.26 0.98
CA CYS A 306 14.00 2.03 -0.24
C CYS A 306 15.03 3.13 -0.04
N SER A 307 16.00 3.24 -0.94
CA SER A 307 16.90 4.38 -1.01
C SER A 307 16.16 5.62 -1.50
N PHE A 308 16.77 6.77 -1.31
CA PHE A 308 16.25 8.04 -1.78
C PHE A 308 17.38 8.95 -2.26
N PHE A 309 17.01 9.99 -2.99
CA PHE A 309 17.92 11.11 -3.27
C PHE A 309 17.26 12.43 -2.85
N GLU A 310 18.08 13.42 -2.59
CA GLU A 310 17.64 14.73 -2.14
C GLU A 310 17.85 15.76 -3.24
N TYR A 311 16.83 16.60 -3.48
CA TYR A 311 16.90 17.73 -4.40
C TYR A 311 17.56 18.97 -3.77
N GLY A 312 17.72 18.98 -2.44
CA GLY A 312 18.11 20.11 -1.63
C GLY A 312 16.97 20.66 -0.78
N ASP A 313 17.29 21.42 0.25
CA ASP A 313 16.35 22.02 1.19
C ASP A 313 15.38 21.02 1.86
N GLY A 314 15.84 19.77 2.03
CA GLY A 314 15.04 18.69 2.58
C GLY A 314 14.06 18.04 1.61
N TYR A 315 13.88 18.56 0.40
CA TYR A 315 13.05 17.89 -0.61
C TYR A 315 13.72 16.64 -1.15
N MET A 316 13.00 15.55 -1.17
CA MET A 316 13.53 14.25 -1.56
C MET A 316 12.55 13.45 -2.43
N CYS A 317 13.08 12.42 -3.06
CA CYS A 317 12.32 11.40 -3.76
C CYS A 317 12.91 10.02 -3.46
N TYR A 318 12.04 9.07 -3.15
CA TYR A 318 12.45 7.67 -3.04
C TYR A 318 12.75 7.08 -4.41
N ASN A 319 13.78 6.23 -4.48
CA ASN A 319 14.11 5.42 -5.66
C ASN A 319 13.16 4.20 -5.76
N ALA A 320 11.84 4.47 -5.63
CA ALA A 320 10.82 3.43 -5.61
C ALA A 320 10.45 2.91 -7.02
N ILE A 321 11.05 3.45 -8.07
CA ILE A 321 11.10 2.83 -9.40
C ILE A 321 12.41 2.06 -9.45
N GLY A 322 12.33 0.73 -9.32
CA GLY A 322 13.48 -0.15 -9.18
C GLY A 322 13.13 -1.44 -8.46
N SER A 323 14.05 -1.98 -7.70
CA SER A 323 13.84 -3.17 -6.88
C SER A 323 14.74 -3.21 -5.64
N SER A 324 14.32 -3.92 -4.61
CA SER A 324 15.14 -4.19 -3.43
C SER A 324 14.77 -5.53 -2.79
N GLN A 325 15.73 -6.14 -2.10
CA GLN A 325 15.50 -7.33 -1.27
C GLN A 325 15.24 -6.97 0.20
N LYS A 326 15.05 -5.68 0.50
CA LYS A 326 14.74 -5.18 1.84
C LYS A 326 13.25 -4.89 1.93
N GLY A 327 12.56 -5.69 2.69
CA GLY A 327 11.16 -5.48 3.02
C GLY A 327 10.66 -6.50 4.02
N TYR A 328 9.51 -6.19 4.60
CA TYR A 328 8.76 -7.10 5.46
C TYR A 328 7.27 -7.01 5.12
N TYR A 329 6.62 -8.15 5.09
CA TYR A 329 5.17 -8.27 5.14
C TYR A 329 4.77 -8.79 6.52
N LEU A 330 3.78 -8.14 7.14
CA LEU A 330 3.30 -8.50 8.47
C LEU A 330 1.80 -8.67 8.45
N THR A 331 1.33 -9.70 9.10
CA THR A 331 -0.09 -9.96 9.39
C THR A 331 -0.17 -10.87 10.61
N ASN A 332 -1.25 -10.78 11.39
CA ASN A 332 -1.53 -11.65 12.53
C ASN A 332 -0.34 -11.78 13.52
N GLY A 333 0.33 -10.65 13.83
CA GLY A 333 1.42 -10.62 14.81
C GLY A 333 2.72 -11.27 14.36
N LYS A 334 2.86 -11.59 13.07
CA LYS A 334 4.04 -12.23 12.47
C LYS A 334 4.55 -11.41 11.29
N ALA A 335 5.84 -11.55 10.99
CA ALA A 335 6.51 -10.90 9.87
C ALA A 335 7.34 -11.91 9.07
N ILE A 336 7.32 -11.78 7.76
CA ILE A 336 8.24 -12.46 6.83
C ILE A 336 9.05 -11.45 6.02
N PRO A 337 10.31 -11.77 5.67
CA PRO A 337 11.09 -10.92 4.78
C PRO A 337 10.56 -11.03 3.33
N ILE A 338 10.48 -9.89 2.66
CA ILE A 338 10.04 -9.78 1.27
C ILE A 338 11.04 -9.00 0.43
N SER A 339 10.95 -9.16 -0.88
CA SER A 339 11.52 -8.27 -1.89
C SER A 339 10.41 -7.53 -2.62
N TRP A 340 10.77 -6.43 -3.28
CA TRP A 340 9.83 -5.69 -4.09
C TRP A 340 10.47 -5.24 -5.41
N GLU A 341 9.64 -4.98 -6.41
CA GLU A 341 10.03 -4.40 -7.68
C GLU A 341 8.95 -3.52 -8.28
N LYS A 342 9.37 -2.45 -8.93
CA LYS A 342 8.57 -1.55 -9.78
C LYS A 342 9.46 -1.12 -10.95
N PRO A 343 9.47 -1.85 -12.08
CA PRO A 343 10.41 -1.58 -13.19
C PRO A 343 10.26 -0.21 -13.83
N THR A 344 9.03 0.33 -13.90
CA THR A 344 8.71 1.62 -14.48
C THR A 344 7.66 2.34 -13.65
N TYR A 345 7.43 3.64 -13.91
CA TYR A 345 6.44 4.44 -13.18
C TYR A 345 4.98 4.04 -13.45
N ASP A 346 4.72 3.37 -14.57
CA ASP A 346 3.39 3.02 -15.09
C ASP A 346 3.01 1.54 -14.91
N VAL A 347 3.64 0.86 -13.94
CA VAL A 347 3.29 -0.50 -13.54
C VAL A 347 3.08 -0.58 -12.03
N LEU A 348 2.40 -1.62 -11.56
CA LEU A 348 2.21 -1.87 -10.13
C LEU A 348 3.52 -2.21 -9.44
N THR A 349 3.70 -1.76 -8.22
CA THR A 349 4.72 -2.29 -7.30
C THR A 349 4.32 -3.71 -6.92
N LYS A 350 5.24 -4.67 -7.09
CA LYS A 350 5.04 -6.07 -6.75
C LYS A 350 5.92 -6.47 -5.58
N PHE A 351 5.36 -7.31 -4.72
CA PHE A 351 6.02 -7.80 -3.50
C PHE A 351 6.10 -9.32 -3.53
N TYR A 352 7.26 -9.87 -3.18
CA TYR A 352 7.54 -11.31 -3.28
C TYR A 352 8.15 -11.81 -1.97
N LYS A 353 7.80 -13.02 -1.54
CA LYS A 353 8.50 -13.71 -0.47
C LYS A 353 9.99 -13.80 -0.83
N LEU A 354 10.87 -13.49 0.11
CA LEU A 354 12.30 -13.36 -0.20
C LEU A 354 12.94 -14.70 -0.60
N ASP A 355 12.44 -15.82 -0.10
CA ASP A 355 12.97 -17.16 -0.33
C ASP A 355 12.38 -17.85 -1.57
N THR A 356 11.05 -17.92 -1.69
CA THR A 356 10.36 -18.65 -2.77
C THR A 356 10.20 -17.83 -4.03
N LYS A 357 10.25 -16.50 -3.93
CA LYS A 357 9.93 -15.55 -5.01
C LYS A 357 8.48 -15.60 -5.47
N GLU A 358 7.61 -16.19 -4.68
CA GLU A 358 6.17 -16.12 -4.88
C GLU A 358 5.67 -14.72 -4.52
N GLU A 359 4.73 -14.18 -5.30
CA GLU A 359 4.05 -12.93 -4.95
C GLU A 359 3.29 -13.12 -3.63
N ILE A 360 3.35 -12.12 -2.76
CA ILE A 360 2.63 -12.21 -1.48
C ILE A 360 1.12 -12.13 -1.72
N THR A 361 0.39 -12.85 -0.88
CA THR A 361 -1.07 -12.74 -0.77
C THR A 361 -1.39 -12.03 0.55
N LEU A 362 -2.38 -11.15 0.54
CA LEU A 362 -2.81 -10.41 1.72
C LEU A 362 -4.03 -11.07 2.37
N ASN A 363 -4.19 -10.88 3.68
CA ASN A 363 -5.45 -11.14 4.37
C ASN A 363 -6.47 -10.03 4.04
N THR A 364 -7.76 -10.38 4.07
CA THR A 364 -8.85 -9.40 3.94
C THR A 364 -8.74 -8.33 5.03
N GLY A 365 -8.77 -7.05 4.64
CA GLY A 365 -8.70 -5.89 5.51
C GLY A 365 -7.75 -4.81 5.04
N LYS A 366 -7.71 -3.71 5.76
CA LYS A 366 -6.91 -2.51 5.44
C LYS A 366 -5.42 -2.77 5.47
N THR A 367 -4.68 -2.03 4.65
CA THR A 367 -3.23 -2.17 4.52
C THR A 367 -2.49 -0.88 4.85
N TYR A 368 -1.47 -0.99 5.68
CA TYR A 368 -0.47 0.07 5.88
C TYR A 368 0.79 -0.24 5.08
N ILE A 369 1.30 0.76 4.37
CA ILE A 369 2.54 0.65 3.59
C ILE A 369 3.48 1.79 3.96
N THR A 370 4.73 1.47 4.22
CA THR A 370 5.75 2.50 4.43
C THR A 370 6.98 2.26 3.58
N LEU A 371 7.53 3.34 3.01
CA LEU A 371 8.85 3.33 2.37
C LEU A 371 9.88 3.72 3.42
N CYS A 372 10.52 2.73 4.02
CA CYS A 372 11.54 2.92 5.03
C CYS A 372 12.88 3.31 4.40
N PRO A 373 13.50 4.45 4.78
CA PRO A 373 14.77 4.87 4.21
C PRO A 373 15.89 3.86 4.48
N ASP A 374 16.65 3.53 3.44
CA ASP A 374 17.73 2.53 3.49
C ASP A 374 18.86 2.86 4.46
N ASP A 375 19.13 4.14 4.66
CA ASP A 375 20.23 4.63 5.51
C ASP A 375 19.93 4.52 7.01
N VAL A 376 18.67 4.30 7.39
CA VAL A 376 18.22 4.02 8.77
C VAL A 376 17.50 2.67 8.89
N TRP A 377 17.66 1.79 7.91
CA TRP A 377 17.04 0.46 7.91
C TRP A 377 17.42 -0.38 9.14
N SER A 378 18.66 -0.20 9.66
CA SER A 378 19.11 -0.89 10.88
C SER A 378 18.37 -0.49 12.15
N ASP A 379 17.69 0.66 12.12
CA ASP A 379 16.98 1.22 13.28
C ASP A 379 15.50 0.77 13.31
N LEU A 380 15.06 0.07 12.25
CA LEU A 380 13.75 -0.57 12.21
C LEU A 380 13.68 -1.70 13.26
N VAL A 381 12.71 -1.61 14.17
CA VAL A 381 12.46 -2.61 15.19
C VAL A 381 11.20 -3.41 14.85
N ILE A 382 11.30 -4.74 14.87
CA ILE A 382 10.18 -5.69 14.75
C ILE A 382 10.36 -6.76 15.83
N GLU A 383 9.49 -6.73 16.86
CA GLU A 383 9.53 -7.56 18.08
C GLU A 383 8.26 -8.38 18.27
#